data_6ac5daa28ed1a25f9915a3493de33e90
#
_entry.id   6ac5daa28ed1a25f9915a3493de33e90
#
_cell.length_a   1.000
_cell.length_b   1.000
_cell.length_c   1.000
_cell.angle_alpha   90.00
_cell.angle_beta   90.00
_cell.angle_gamma   90.00
#
_symmetry.space_group_name_H-M   'P 1'
#
loop_
_entity.id
_entity.type
_entity.pdbx_description
1 polymer ?
#
loop_
_entity_poly.entity_id
_entity_poly.type
_entity_poly.pdbx_seq_one_letter_code
_entity_poly.pdbx_strand_id
1 'polypeptide(L)'
;MLKISTIESGAEEMKIQIDGQISGEWVRLLQETCRTHLEKGLQLSVDLRNVSFVDRDGIDMLRKLTEYRVEFLNASPFIAGQIRKPWS
;
A
#
# COMPACT_ATOMS: atom_id res chain seq x y z
N MET A 1 1.96 2.49 15.31
CA MET A 1 0.76 1.65 15.22
C MET A 1 0.11 1.79 13.85
N LEU A 2 -0.34 0.73 13.26
CA LEU A 2 -0.93 0.74 11.93
C LEU A 2 -2.36 0.24 12.00
N LYS A 3 -3.28 0.95 11.34
CA LYS A 3 -4.64 0.50 11.20
C LYS A 3 -4.92 0.26 9.72
N ILE A 4 -5.38 -0.93 9.39
CA ILE A 4 -5.72 -1.31 8.03
C ILE A 4 -7.24 -1.52 7.95
N SER A 5 -7.90 -0.77 7.06
CA SER A 5 -9.33 -0.91 6.83
C SER A 5 -9.54 -1.33 5.39
N THR A 6 -10.34 -2.37 5.18
CA THR A 6 -10.67 -2.82 3.83
C THR A 6 -12.08 -2.35 3.46
N ILE A 7 -12.20 -1.75 2.28
CA ILE A 7 -13.45 -1.21 1.79
C ILE A 7 -13.72 -1.82 0.43
N GLU A 8 -14.83 -2.48 0.28
CA GLU A 8 -15.23 -3.04 -1.00
C GLU A 8 -15.69 -1.92 -1.93
N SER A 9 -15.01 -1.79 -3.09
CA SER A 9 -15.32 -0.74 -4.05
C SER A 9 -16.10 -1.23 -5.25
N GLY A 10 -16.33 -2.52 -5.35
CA GLY A 10 -17.01 -3.14 -6.48
C GLY A 10 -16.85 -4.63 -6.44
N ALA A 11 -17.40 -5.34 -7.42
CA ALA A 11 -17.39 -6.80 -7.43
C ALA A 11 -15.98 -7.38 -7.53
N GLU A 12 -15.07 -6.68 -8.21
CA GLU A 12 -13.71 -7.14 -8.44
C GLU A 12 -12.66 -6.15 -7.96
N GLU A 13 -13.06 -5.18 -7.17
CA GLU A 13 -12.18 -4.14 -6.67
C GLU A 13 -12.19 -4.07 -5.16
N MET A 14 -11.03 -3.83 -4.58
CA MET A 14 -10.89 -3.68 -3.15
C MET A 14 -10.05 -2.45 -2.86
N LYS A 15 -10.50 -1.63 -1.93
CA LYS A 15 -9.74 -0.47 -1.47
C LYS A 15 -9.28 -0.73 -0.05
N ILE A 16 -8.00 -0.51 0.19
CA ILE A 16 -7.42 -0.61 1.53
C ILE A 16 -7.04 0.79 1.97
N GLN A 17 -7.53 1.20 3.12
CA GLN A 17 -7.17 2.46 3.74
C GLN A 17 -6.23 2.19 4.91
N ILE A 18 -5.15 2.95 4.97
CA ILE A 18 -4.12 2.76 5.98
C ILE A 18 -3.99 4.02 6.82
N ASP A 19 -4.02 3.85 8.14
CA ASP A 19 -3.80 4.94 9.09
C ASP A 19 -2.59 4.63 9.94
N GLY A 20 -1.67 5.58 10.05
CA GLY A 20 -0.52 5.47 10.92
C GLY A 20 0.80 5.32 10.19
N GLN A 21 1.65 4.43 10.69
CA GLN A 21 3.02 4.28 10.19
C GLN A 21 3.20 2.90 9.56
N ILE A 22 3.78 2.89 8.36
CA ILE A 22 4.15 1.64 7.68
C ILE A 22 5.62 1.38 8.02
N SER A 23 5.86 0.63 9.08
CA SER A 23 7.22 0.37 9.56
C SER A 23 7.30 -0.92 10.35
N GLY A 24 8.51 -1.48 10.45
CA GLY A 24 8.77 -2.66 11.24
C GLY A 24 7.94 -3.86 10.80
N GLU A 25 7.39 -4.57 11.78
CA GLU A 25 6.58 -5.77 11.51
C GLU A 25 5.28 -5.47 10.76
N TRP A 26 4.82 -4.20 10.79
CA TRP A 26 3.61 -3.81 10.08
C TRP A 26 3.78 -3.88 8.57
N VAL A 27 5.01 -3.76 8.08
CA VAL A 27 5.31 -3.88 6.65
C VAL A 27 4.89 -5.26 6.15
N ARG A 28 5.24 -6.30 6.90
CA ARG A 28 4.88 -7.67 6.52
C ARG A 28 3.37 -7.88 6.55
N LEU A 29 2.71 -7.37 7.59
CA LEU A 29 1.26 -7.50 7.72
C LEU A 29 0.56 -6.87 6.53
N LEU A 30 0.95 -5.67 6.16
CA LEU A 30 0.37 -4.99 5.02
C LEU A 30 0.64 -5.75 3.72
N GLN A 31 1.85 -6.24 3.55
CA GLN A 31 2.21 -7.00 2.36
C GLN A 31 1.34 -8.25 2.21
N GLU A 32 1.13 -8.98 3.30
CA GLU A 32 0.31 -10.19 3.28
C GLU A 32 -1.16 -9.87 3.01
N THR A 33 -1.66 -8.77 3.58
CA THR A 33 -3.03 -8.33 3.33
C THR A 33 -3.24 -8.03 1.85
N CYS A 34 -2.32 -7.28 1.25
CA CYS A 34 -2.41 -6.97 -0.18
C CYS A 34 -2.30 -8.22 -1.04
N ARG A 35 -1.35 -9.10 -0.70
CA ARG A 35 -1.14 -10.32 -1.45
C ARG A 35 -2.37 -11.22 -1.46
N THR A 36 -3.03 -11.36 -0.32
CA THR A 36 -4.25 -12.15 -0.21
C THR A 36 -5.32 -11.67 -1.19
N HIS A 37 -5.52 -10.35 -1.28
CA HIS A 37 -6.50 -9.77 -2.20
C HIS A 37 -6.07 -9.94 -3.65
N LEU A 38 -4.79 -9.76 -3.94
CA LEU A 38 -4.27 -9.92 -5.29
C LEU A 38 -4.38 -11.38 -5.78
N GLU A 39 -4.18 -12.34 -4.90
CA GLU A 39 -4.32 -13.76 -5.24
C GLU A 39 -5.76 -14.13 -5.59
N LYS A 40 -6.72 -13.36 -5.10
CA LYS A 40 -8.12 -13.56 -5.44
C LYS A 40 -8.50 -12.92 -6.77
N GLY A 41 -7.55 -12.30 -7.44
CA GLY A 41 -7.80 -11.63 -8.71
C GLY A 41 -8.46 -10.27 -8.59
N LEU A 42 -8.46 -9.70 -7.38
CA LEU A 42 -9.06 -8.40 -7.14
C LEU A 42 -8.12 -7.28 -7.58
N GLN A 43 -8.69 -6.21 -8.12
CA GLN A 43 -7.94 -5.00 -8.38
C GLN A 43 -7.84 -4.22 -7.09
N LEU A 44 -6.63 -3.86 -6.71
CA LEU A 44 -6.36 -3.29 -5.41
C LEU A 44 -5.95 -1.83 -5.47
N SER A 45 -6.57 -1.01 -4.64
CA SER A 45 -6.18 0.38 -4.42
C SER A 45 -5.80 0.55 -2.97
N VAL A 46 -4.74 1.29 -2.71
CA VAL A 46 -4.27 1.55 -1.34
C VAL A 46 -4.28 3.05 -1.10
N ASP A 47 -5.08 3.49 -0.13
CA ASP A 47 -5.19 4.90 0.22
C ASP A 47 -4.18 5.23 1.31
N LEU A 48 -3.26 6.12 0.99
CA LEU A 48 -2.16 6.53 1.87
C LEU A 48 -2.39 7.89 2.52
N ARG A 49 -3.61 8.42 2.45
CA ARG A 49 -3.90 9.77 2.96
C ARG A 49 -3.49 9.95 4.43
N ASN A 50 -3.76 8.96 5.25
CA ASN A 50 -3.53 9.05 6.69
C ASN A 50 -2.23 8.35 7.13
N VAL A 51 -1.34 8.09 6.20
CA VAL A 51 -0.04 7.51 6.52
C VAL A 51 0.92 8.63 6.89
N SER A 52 1.47 8.59 8.10
CA SER A 52 2.36 9.62 8.61
C SER A 52 3.83 9.32 8.38
N PHE A 53 4.17 8.05 8.17
CA PHE A 53 5.56 7.64 8.01
C PHE A 53 5.65 6.29 7.33
N VAL A 54 6.65 6.12 6.47
CA VAL A 54 6.96 4.83 5.85
C VAL A 54 8.46 4.64 5.96
N ASP A 55 8.90 3.54 6.56
CA ASP A 55 10.32 3.27 6.65
C ASP A 55 10.85 2.70 5.33
N ARG A 56 12.16 2.43 5.28
CA ARG A 56 12.80 1.96 4.05
C ARG A 56 12.20 0.65 3.55
N ASP A 57 11.97 -0.29 4.47
CA ASP A 57 11.38 -1.57 4.10
C ASP A 57 9.95 -1.39 3.60
N GLY A 58 9.23 -0.44 4.20
CA GLY A 58 7.89 -0.08 3.76
C GLY A 58 7.90 0.48 2.34
N ILE A 59 8.82 1.38 2.03
CA ILE A 59 8.96 1.92 0.69
C ILE A 59 9.27 0.81 -0.32
N ASP A 60 10.20 -0.07 0.02
CA ASP A 60 10.56 -1.18 -0.87
C ASP A 60 9.35 -2.09 -1.14
N MET A 61 8.57 -2.36 -0.11
CA MET A 61 7.36 -3.15 -0.24
C MET A 61 6.32 -2.47 -1.14
N LEU A 62 6.07 -1.18 -0.95
CA LEU A 62 5.13 -0.44 -1.77
C LEU A 62 5.58 -0.41 -3.23
N ARG A 63 6.88 -0.28 -3.47
CA ARG A 63 7.41 -0.31 -4.83
C ARG A 63 7.18 -1.65 -5.50
N LYS A 64 7.35 -2.74 -4.77
CA LYS A 64 7.05 -4.08 -5.30
C LYS A 64 5.59 -4.23 -5.65
N LEU A 65 4.70 -3.65 -4.86
CA LEU A 65 3.27 -3.72 -5.12
C LEU A 65 2.89 -3.02 -6.43
N THR A 66 3.64 -2.02 -6.86
CA THR A 66 3.35 -1.36 -8.14
C THR A 66 3.46 -2.32 -9.31
N GLU A 67 4.28 -3.36 -9.19
CA GLU A 67 4.43 -4.37 -10.23
C GLU A 67 3.18 -5.22 -10.41
N TYR A 68 2.31 -5.24 -9.41
CA TYR A 68 1.06 -6.00 -9.43
C TYR A 68 -0.15 -5.13 -9.76
N ARG A 69 0.09 -3.95 -10.33
CA ARG A 69 -0.96 -3.00 -10.70
C ARG A 69 -1.76 -2.47 -9.52
N VAL A 70 -1.15 -2.43 -8.36
CA VAL A 70 -1.76 -1.80 -7.20
C VAL A 70 -1.72 -0.29 -7.40
N GLU A 71 -2.86 0.37 -7.23
CA GLU A 71 -2.97 1.81 -7.33
C GLU A 71 -2.84 2.44 -5.95
N PHE A 72 -2.01 3.47 -5.84
CA PHE A 72 -1.85 4.21 -4.60
C PHE A 72 -2.55 5.55 -4.69
N LEU A 73 -3.42 5.82 -3.72
CA LEU A 73 -4.23 7.02 -3.69
C LEU A 73 -3.75 7.94 -2.57
N ASN A 74 -3.77 9.24 -2.85
CA ASN A 74 -3.51 10.27 -1.83
C ASN A 74 -2.16 10.15 -1.13
N ALA A 75 -1.16 9.61 -1.81
CA ALA A 75 0.19 9.57 -1.26
C ALA A 75 0.73 11.00 -1.15
N SER A 76 1.44 11.30 -0.05
CA SER A 76 2.09 12.59 0.08
C SER A 76 3.15 12.73 -1.02
N PRO A 77 3.53 13.97 -1.41
CA PRO A 77 4.56 14.15 -2.43
C PRO A 77 5.86 13.40 -2.11
N PHE A 78 6.23 13.35 -0.83
CA PHE A 78 7.42 12.63 -0.41
C PHE A 78 7.30 11.13 -0.67
N ILE A 79 6.18 10.53 -0.23
CA ILE A 79 5.95 9.10 -0.41
C ILE A 79 5.80 8.76 -1.88
N ALA A 80 5.03 9.55 -2.62
CA ALA A 80 4.85 9.35 -4.06
C ALA A 80 6.18 9.39 -4.80
N GLY A 81 7.07 10.31 -4.44
CA GLY A 81 8.38 10.41 -5.03
C GLY A 81 9.25 9.19 -4.74
N GLN A 82 9.18 8.67 -3.53
CA GLN A 82 9.93 7.49 -3.15
C GLN A 82 9.46 6.24 -3.89
N ILE A 83 8.15 6.09 -4.05
CA ILE A 83 7.58 4.93 -4.75
C ILE A 83 7.91 4.96 -6.23
N ARG A 84 7.86 6.14 -6.86
CA ARG A 84 8.06 6.31 -8.29
C ARG A 84 9.50 6.50 -8.71
N LYS A 85 10.38 6.73 -7.76
CA LYS A 85 11.76 7.07 -8.07
C LYS A 85 12.43 5.92 -8.82
N PRO A 86 12.90 6.16 -10.07
CA PRO A 86 13.60 5.10 -10.78
C PRO A 86 14.95 4.86 -10.12
N TRP A 87 15.36 3.64 -10.11
CA TRP A 87 16.70 3.28 -9.67
C TRP A 87 17.65 3.53 -10.82
N SER A 88 18.50 4.44 -10.63
CA SER A 88 19.61 4.63 -11.57
C SER A 88 20.90 4.26 -10.91
#